data_f8b468a7b3f617e1ef5313d16ee5d4c2
#
_entry.id   f8b468a7b3f617e1ef5313d16ee5d4c2
#
_cell.length_a   1.000
_cell.length_b   1.000
_cell.length_c   1.000
_cell.angle_alpha   90.00
_cell.angle_beta   90.00
_cell.angle_gamma   90.00
#
_symmetry.space_group_name_H-M   'P 1'
#
loop_
_entity.id
_entity.type
_entity.pdbx_description
1 polymer ?
#
loop_
_entity_poly.entity_id
_entity_poly.type
_entity_poly.pdbx_seq_one_letter_code
_entity_poly.pdbx_strand_id
1 'polypeptide(L)'
;MKLGVVDFLNAYPLYYYFENNLNYLLIRDIPSRLSEMLYKKKVDIALVSSIEYYNNREKYNFFPKLCISSQGPVESIRLFLPGYFSPKNNEITNSFLNHMDKFQNNRFTFYFDNATKSSVIMLQIIINHFYPDKKFIFNKINPPYNEKLLDNLENNEALLLIGDAALKNRNRLSIDLGQWYNDIFNLPFVYAMWIYHQNIDKFDYSILNDAYQYSQKYFETMVLSASKRFKFDAEFIKKYLSNNISYNMDNTKLNGLNLFFTKYENIKDKFIITK
;
A
#
# COMPACT_ATOMS: atom_id res chain seq x y z
N MET A 1 -10.93 -23.63 3.71
CA MET A 1 -9.79 -22.81 3.27
C MET A 1 -9.49 -21.72 4.29
N LYS A 2 -8.19 -21.46 4.52
CA LYS A 2 -7.71 -20.41 5.42
C LYS A 2 -7.15 -19.27 4.59
N LEU A 3 -7.77 -18.09 4.70
CA LEU A 3 -7.36 -16.89 3.98
C LEU A 3 -6.69 -15.90 4.93
N GLY A 4 -5.50 -15.42 4.56
CA GLY A 4 -4.82 -14.33 5.26
C GLY A 4 -5.15 -12.99 4.60
N VAL A 5 -5.62 -12.00 5.36
CA VAL A 5 -5.95 -10.67 4.84
C VAL A 5 -5.42 -9.57 5.75
N VAL A 6 -5.01 -8.46 5.13
CA VAL A 6 -4.78 -7.22 5.87
C VAL A 6 -6.11 -6.55 6.17
N ASP A 7 -6.27 -6.05 7.39
CA ASP A 7 -7.51 -5.42 7.82
C ASP A 7 -7.52 -3.92 7.52
N PHE A 8 -7.49 -3.58 6.22
CA PHE A 8 -7.59 -2.23 5.71
C PHE A 8 -8.85 -2.03 4.87
N LEU A 9 -9.38 -0.82 4.86
CA LEU A 9 -10.59 -0.47 4.10
C LEU A 9 -10.47 -0.83 2.61
N ASN A 10 -9.31 -0.56 1.98
CA ASN A 10 -9.09 -0.88 0.57
C ASN A 10 -9.06 -2.38 0.25
N ALA A 11 -8.82 -3.22 1.23
CA ALA A 11 -8.83 -4.68 1.06
C ALA A 11 -10.23 -5.27 1.24
N TYR A 12 -11.15 -4.56 1.91
CA TYR A 12 -12.45 -5.05 2.32
C TYR A 12 -13.29 -5.66 1.19
N PRO A 13 -13.39 -5.06 -0.02
CA PRO A 13 -14.13 -5.64 -1.12
C PRO A 13 -13.63 -7.03 -1.56
N LEU A 14 -12.36 -7.36 -1.32
CA LEU A 14 -11.77 -8.64 -1.69
C LEU A 14 -12.05 -9.76 -0.68
N TYR A 15 -12.49 -9.42 0.54
CA TYR A 15 -12.75 -10.42 1.57
C TYR A 15 -14.11 -10.32 2.26
N TYR A 16 -14.94 -9.35 1.94
CA TYR A 16 -16.28 -9.16 2.51
C TYR A 16 -17.16 -10.43 2.43
N TYR A 17 -17.14 -11.12 1.30
CA TYR A 17 -17.85 -12.40 1.13
C TYR A 17 -17.40 -13.44 2.15
N PHE A 18 -16.12 -13.58 2.37
CA PHE A 18 -15.56 -14.59 3.26
C PHE A 18 -15.83 -14.29 4.73
N GLU A 19 -16.01 -13.05 5.11
CA GLU A 19 -16.38 -12.64 6.47
C GLU A 19 -17.76 -13.14 6.86
N ASN A 20 -18.65 -13.27 5.89
CA ASN A 20 -20.03 -13.70 6.08
C ASN A 20 -20.28 -15.16 5.70
N ASN A 21 -19.22 -15.94 5.44
CA ASN A 21 -19.33 -17.33 5.00
C ASN A 21 -18.48 -18.27 5.86
N LEU A 22 -19.16 -19.07 6.70
CA LEU A 22 -18.55 -19.97 7.69
C LEU A 22 -17.71 -21.11 7.09
N ASN A 23 -17.79 -21.35 5.77
CA ASN A 23 -16.97 -22.36 5.10
C ASN A 23 -15.50 -21.95 4.95
N TYR A 24 -15.17 -20.69 5.27
CA TYR A 24 -13.84 -20.12 5.15
C TYR A 24 -13.35 -19.60 6.50
N LEU A 25 -12.07 -19.82 6.78
CA LEU A 25 -11.42 -19.24 7.95
C LEU A 25 -10.63 -18.00 7.51
N LEU A 26 -11.12 -16.84 7.89
CA LEU A 26 -10.47 -15.56 7.62
C LEU A 26 -9.55 -15.18 8.77
N ILE A 27 -8.26 -15.07 8.48
CA ILE A 27 -7.21 -14.69 9.44
C ILE A 27 -6.75 -13.27 9.09
N ARG A 28 -6.92 -12.34 10.04
CA ARG A 28 -6.51 -10.95 9.89
C ARG A 28 -5.23 -10.70 10.66
N ASP A 29 -4.23 -10.15 9.99
CA ASP A 29 -2.97 -9.78 10.65
C ASP A 29 -2.24 -8.71 9.81
N ILE A 30 -1.11 -8.23 10.32
CA ILE A 30 -0.24 -7.32 9.58
C ILE A 30 0.46 -8.04 8.42
N PRO A 31 0.83 -7.34 7.32
CA PRO A 31 1.40 -7.97 6.12
C PRO A 31 2.61 -8.87 6.38
N SER A 32 3.49 -8.50 7.32
CA SER A 32 4.67 -9.29 7.66
C SER A 32 4.33 -10.64 8.29
N ARG A 33 3.32 -10.69 9.17
CA ARG A 33 2.86 -11.95 9.80
C ARG A 33 2.09 -12.83 8.81
N LEU A 34 1.28 -12.24 7.93
CA LEU A 34 0.60 -13.00 6.88
C LEU A 34 1.59 -13.69 5.94
N SER A 35 2.68 -13.00 5.58
CA SER A 35 3.76 -13.59 4.80
C SER A 35 4.43 -14.77 5.52
N GLU A 36 4.69 -14.63 6.82
CA GLU A 36 5.23 -15.71 7.65
C GLU A 36 4.24 -16.88 7.77
N MET A 37 2.94 -16.59 7.96
CA MET A 37 1.89 -17.60 8.04
C MET A 37 1.75 -18.38 6.73
N LEU A 38 1.84 -17.69 5.59
CA LEU A 38 1.83 -18.32 4.28
C LEU A 38 3.06 -19.23 4.11
N TYR A 39 4.25 -18.72 4.44
CA TYR A 39 5.49 -19.51 4.39
C TYR A 39 5.40 -20.78 5.24
N LYS A 40 4.84 -20.70 6.44
CA LYS A 40 4.63 -21.82 7.37
C LYS A 40 3.39 -22.65 7.04
N LYS A 41 2.71 -22.40 5.92
CA LYS A 41 1.47 -23.09 5.50
C LYS A 41 0.34 -23.04 6.55
N LYS A 42 0.32 -21.97 7.37
CA LYS A 42 -0.76 -21.73 8.35
C LYS A 42 -1.99 -21.09 7.70
N VAL A 43 -1.80 -20.43 6.56
CA VAL A 43 -2.85 -19.97 5.64
C VAL A 43 -2.58 -20.57 4.27
N ASP A 44 -3.66 -20.80 3.51
CA ASP A 44 -3.60 -21.42 2.18
C ASP A 44 -3.31 -20.38 1.10
N ILE A 45 -3.87 -19.20 1.27
CA ILE A 45 -3.71 -18.03 0.40
C ILE A 45 -3.66 -16.76 1.25
N ALA A 46 -2.91 -15.75 0.82
CA ALA A 46 -2.83 -14.47 1.54
C ALA A 46 -2.87 -13.28 0.58
N LEU A 47 -3.59 -12.23 0.98
CA LEU A 47 -3.56 -10.92 0.34
C LEU A 47 -2.39 -10.14 0.94
N VAL A 48 -1.31 -10.02 0.19
CA VAL A 48 -0.05 -9.42 0.66
C VAL A 48 0.48 -8.39 -0.32
N SER A 49 1.48 -7.62 0.11
CA SER A 49 2.12 -6.60 -0.72
C SER A 49 2.82 -7.22 -1.96
N SER A 50 2.81 -6.51 -3.08
CA SER A 50 3.41 -6.96 -4.34
C SER A 50 4.90 -7.28 -4.21
N ILE A 51 5.64 -6.55 -3.35
CA ILE A 51 7.06 -6.84 -3.11
C ILE A 51 7.30 -8.16 -2.37
N GLU A 52 6.33 -8.60 -1.57
CA GLU A 52 6.42 -9.91 -0.90
C GLU A 52 6.35 -11.05 -1.92
N TYR A 53 5.47 -10.93 -2.91
CA TYR A 53 5.44 -11.85 -4.03
C TYR A 53 6.79 -11.85 -4.76
N TYR A 54 7.29 -10.66 -5.14
CA TYR A 54 8.52 -10.55 -5.91
C TYR A 54 9.72 -11.20 -5.22
N ASN A 55 9.90 -10.93 -3.94
CA ASN A 55 11.02 -11.47 -3.15
C ASN A 55 10.94 -13.00 -2.93
N ASN A 56 9.78 -13.60 -3.15
CA ASN A 56 9.54 -15.01 -2.94
C ASN A 56 8.89 -15.70 -4.17
N ARG A 57 9.05 -15.13 -5.36
CA ARG A 57 8.41 -15.60 -6.60
C ARG A 57 8.78 -17.05 -6.98
N GLU A 58 9.89 -17.55 -6.46
CA GLU A 58 10.30 -18.95 -6.63
C GLU A 58 9.42 -19.95 -5.84
N LYS A 59 8.65 -19.44 -4.86
CA LYS A 59 7.82 -20.26 -3.95
C LYS A 59 6.33 -20.04 -4.16
N TYR A 60 5.97 -18.87 -4.70
CA TYR A 60 4.58 -18.44 -4.78
C TYR A 60 4.14 -18.18 -6.22
N ASN A 61 2.88 -18.49 -6.46
CA ASN A 61 2.10 -17.96 -7.57
C ASN A 61 1.19 -16.85 -7.06
N PHE A 62 0.69 -16.01 -7.94
CA PHE A 62 -0.36 -15.05 -7.61
C PHE A 62 -1.63 -15.30 -8.42
N PHE A 63 -2.77 -14.87 -7.89
CA PHE A 63 -4.03 -14.94 -8.60
C PHE A 63 -4.11 -13.80 -9.64
N PRO A 64 -4.19 -14.12 -10.95
CA PRO A 64 -3.92 -13.14 -12.00
C PRO A 64 -5.11 -12.24 -12.36
N LYS A 65 -6.23 -12.31 -11.61
CA LYS A 65 -7.44 -11.53 -11.93
C LYS A 65 -7.70 -10.37 -10.99
N LEU A 66 -7.14 -10.42 -9.76
CA LEU A 66 -7.43 -9.45 -8.72
C LEU A 66 -6.16 -8.91 -8.06
N CYS A 67 -6.20 -7.60 -7.80
CA CYS A 67 -5.14 -6.88 -7.07
C CYS A 67 -5.76 -5.72 -6.27
N ILE A 68 -4.94 -5.01 -5.51
CA ILE A 68 -5.24 -3.66 -5.02
C ILE A 68 -4.28 -2.72 -5.73
N SER A 69 -4.82 -1.80 -6.53
CA SER A 69 -4.03 -0.88 -7.34
C SER A 69 -4.69 0.50 -7.43
N SER A 70 -3.93 1.51 -7.86
CA SER A 70 -4.47 2.80 -8.30
C SER A 70 -3.73 3.30 -9.55
N GLN A 71 -4.39 4.17 -10.30
CA GLN A 71 -3.79 5.00 -11.33
C GLN A 71 -4.15 6.45 -11.01
N GLY A 72 -3.18 7.22 -10.49
CA GLY A 72 -3.43 8.52 -9.87
C GLY A 72 -3.59 8.42 -8.35
N PRO A 73 -4.39 9.30 -7.71
CA PRO A 73 -4.44 9.42 -6.27
C PRO A 73 -4.98 8.15 -5.60
N VAL A 74 -4.25 7.64 -4.61
CA VAL A 74 -4.65 6.45 -3.84
C VAL A 74 -5.32 6.79 -2.52
N GLU A 75 -5.16 8.02 -2.03
CA GLU A 75 -5.65 8.55 -0.74
C GLU A 75 -5.11 7.85 0.50
N SER A 76 -4.91 6.54 0.45
CA SER A 76 -4.48 5.70 1.59
C SER A 76 -2.98 5.47 1.68
N ILE A 77 -2.14 6.16 0.88
CA ILE A 77 -0.68 6.08 0.95
C ILE A 77 -0.14 7.49 0.80
N ARG A 78 0.23 8.10 1.91
CA ARG A 78 0.54 9.53 1.96
C ARG A 78 1.84 9.79 2.70
N LEU A 79 2.66 10.67 2.12
CA LEU A 79 3.86 11.23 2.75
C LEU A 79 3.48 12.53 3.45
N PHE A 80 3.39 12.47 4.77
CA PHE A 80 3.06 13.64 5.62
C PHE A 80 4.29 14.51 5.82
N LEU A 81 4.08 15.81 5.74
CA LEU A 81 5.10 16.84 5.83
C LEU A 81 4.92 17.64 7.14
N PRO A 82 5.97 18.33 7.62
CA PRO A 82 5.89 19.18 8.80
C PRO A 82 4.76 20.21 8.69
N GLY A 83 4.06 20.49 9.80
CA GLY A 83 2.90 21.38 9.81
C GLY A 83 3.19 22.83 9.42
N TYR A 84 4.44 23.28 9.56
CA TYR A 84 4.89 24.61 9.13
C TYR A 84 5.39 24.66 7.67
N PHE A 85 5.45 23.51 6.99
CA PHE A 85 5.76 23.48 5.55
C PHE A 85 4.62 24.13 4.78
N SER A 86 4.89 25.20 4.05
CA SER A 86 3.91 25.92 3.24
C SER A 86 4.29 25.80 1.76
N PRO A 87 3.54 24.99 0.99
CA PRO A 87 3.79 24.85 -0.44
C PRO A 87 3.41 26.14 -1.17
N LYS A 88 4.22 26.51 -2.17
CA LYS A 88 3.90 27.64 -3.06
C LYS A 88 2.94 27.17 -4.16
N ASN A 89 1.92 27.98 -4.46
CA ASN A 89 1.04 27.82 -5.63
C ASN A 89 0.39 26.43 -5.81
N ASN A 90 0.00 25.75 -4.74
CA ASN A 90 -0.56 24.40 -4.76
C ASN A 90 0.36 23.30 -5.36
N GLU A 91 1.61 23.61 -5.65
CA GLU A 91 2.62 22.66 -6.17
C GLU A 91 3.38 21.99 -5.02
N ILE A 92 2.66 21.23 -4.21
CA ILE A 92 3.23 20.62 -3.00
C ILE A 92 4.46 19.75 -3.30
N THR A 93 4.42 18.95 -4.37
CA THR A 93 5.51 18.04 -4.74
C THR A 93 6.78 18.80 -5.13
N ASN A 94 6.67 19.79 -6.01
CA ASN A 94 7.81 20.61 -6.44
C ASN A 94 8.36 21.44 -5.27
N SER A 95 7.48 21.98 -4.44
CA SER A 95 7.89 22.72 -3.23
C SER A 95 8.64 21.82 -2.25
N PHE A 96 8.23 20.56 -2.11
CA PHE A 96 8.89 19.57 -1.27
C PHE A 96 10.26 19.17 -1.83
N LEU A 97 10.39 18.92 -3.14
CA LEU A 97 11.67 18.64 -3.78
C LEU A 97 12.66 19.80 -3.58
N ASN A 98 12.24 21.04 -3.85
CA ASN A 98 13.04 22.24 -3.61
C ASN A 98 13.44 22.41 -2.13
N HIS A 99 12.60 21.95 -1.21
CA HIS A 99 12.92 21.94 0.21
C HIS A 99 14.00 20.91 0.53
N MET A 100 13.87 19.70 0.00
CA MET A 100 14.87 18.64 0.18
C MET A 100 16.24 18.96 -0.41
N ASP A 101 16.30 19.83 -1.45
CA ASP A 101 17.56 20.28 -2.03
C ASP A 101 18.46 21.04 -1.07
N LYS A 102 17.89 21.65 -0.03
CA LYS A 102 18.62 22.38 1.00
C LYS A 102 19.41 21.47 1.94
N PHE A 103 19.12 20.15 1.96
CA PHE A 103 19.76 19.20 2.86
C PHE A 103 20.87 18.44 2.15
N GLN A 104 22.01 18.30 2.85
CA GLN A 104 23.11 17.44 2.43
C GLN A 104 22.75 15.95 2.62
N ASN A 105 23.58 15.06 2.09
CA ASN A 105 23.44 13.62 2.28
C ASN A 105 23.23 13.23 3.75
N ASN A 106 22.33 12.26 4.00
CA ASN A 106 21.99 11.72 5.31
C ASN A 106 21.43 12.75 6.32
N ARG A 107 20.88 13.87 5.84
CA ARG A 107 20.26 14.87 6.72
C ARG A 107 18.76 14.98 6.57
N PHE A 108 18.15 14.18 5.71
CA PHE A 108 16.69 14.08 5.59
C PHE A 108 16.23 12.67 5.94
N THR A 109 15.23 12.56 6.83
CA THR A 109 14.73 11.30 7.36
C THR A 109 13.28 11.05 6.91
N PHE A 110 13.05 9.88 6.33
CA PHE A 110 11.71 9.35 6.05
C PHE A 110 11.36 8.30 7.09
N TYR A 111 10.34 8.57 7.90
CA TYR A 111 9.80 7.61 8.85
C TYR A 111 8.73 6.74 8.18
N PHE A 112 8.62 5.49 8.58
CA PHE A 112 7.59 4.54 8.13
C PHE A 112 7.40 3.41 9.14
N ASP A 113 6.26 2.72 9.10
CA ASP A 113 5.94 1.63 10.03
C ASP A 113 6.15 0.24 9.43
N ASN A 114 5.92 -0.80 10.25
CA ASN A 114 6.07 -2.21 9.88
C ASN A 114 5.06 -2.72 8.84
N ALA A 115 3.92 -2.04 8.67
CA ALA A 115 2.91 -2.42 7.67
C ALA A 115 3.31 -1.98 6.25
N THR A 116 4.28 -1.07 6.14
CA THR A 116 4.67 -0.38 4.92
C THR A 116 5.79 -1.14 4.20
N LYS A 117 5.46 -2.05 3.28
CA LYS A 117 6.46 -2.77 2.48
C LYS A 117 6.60 -2.19 1.06
N SER A 118 5.62 -2.42 0.16
CA SER A 118 5.70 -1.90 -1.21
C SER A 118 5.70 -0.37 -1.26
N SER A 119 5.00 0.30 -0.33
CA SER A 119 4.89 1.76 -0.36
C SER A 119 6.18 2.48 0.04
N VAL A 120 6.99 1.92 0.96
CA VAL A 120 8.30 2.50 1.25
C VAL A 120 9.25 2.35 0.07
N ILE A 121 9.20 1.24 -0.65
CA ILE A 121 9.99 1.02 -1.86
C ILE A 121 9.51 1.95 -2.98
N MET A 122 8.20 2.17 -3.13
CA MET A 122 7.64 3.16 -4.04
C MET A 122 8.22 4.55 -3.75
N LEU A 123 8.23 4.97 -2.48
CA LEU A 123 8.86 6.24 -2.07
C LEU A 123 10.34 6.27 -2.42
N GLN A 124 11.10 5.20 -2.14
CA GLN A 124 12.52 5.09 -2.49
C GLN A 124 12.76 5.22 -4.01
N ILE A 125 11.90 4.59 -4.83
CA ILE A 125 11.97 4.71 -6.30
C ILE A 125 11.71 6.15 -6.73
N ILE A 126 10.70 6.80 -6.19
CA ILE A 126 10.38 8.21 -6.46
C ILE A 126 11.56 9.11 -6.07
N ILE A 127 12.08 8.97 -4.86
CA ILE A 127 13.20 9.79 -4.39
C ILE A 127 14.46 9.52 -5.21
N ASN A 128 14.77 8.28 -5.55
CA ASN A 128 15.92 7.97 -6.41
C ASN A 128 15.77 8.50 -7.85
N HIS A 129 14.55 8.69 -8.33
CA HIS A 129 14.31 9.31 -9.65
C HIS A 129 14.81 10.76 -9.69
N PHE A 130 14.56 11.55 -8.63
CA PHE A 130 15.00 12.94 -8.52
C PHE A 130 16.41 13.08 -7.98
N TYR A 131 16.85 12.15 -7.14
CA TYR A 131 18.09 12.22 -6.39
C TYR A 131 18.92 10.92 -6.47
N PRO A 132 19.39 10.53 -7.66
CA PRO A 132 20.07 9.23 -7.85
C PRO A 132 21.37 9.09 -7.05
N ASP A 133 22.02 10.20 -6.74
CA ASP A 133 23.34 10.25 -6.06
C ASP A 133 23.26 10.73 -4.59
N LYS A 134 22.07 11.20 -4.15
CA LYS A 134 21.87 11.62 -2.75
C LYS A 134 21.51 10.43 -1.86
N LYS A 135 21.98 10.48 -0.61
CA LYS A 135 21.63 9.50 0.42
C LYS A 135 20.62 10.09 1.39
N PHE A 136 19.60 9.30 1.72
CA PHE A 136 18.55 9.65 2.68
C PHE A 136 18.43 8.57 3.74
N ILE A 137 17.95 8.96 4.93
CA ILE A 137 17.70 8.02 6.02
C ILE A 137 16.25 7.50 5.90
N PHE A 138 16.07 6.20 5.88
CA PHE A 138 14.77 5.54 6.00
C PHE A 138 14.69 4.88 7.36
N ASN A 139 13.95 5.50 8.28
CA ASN A 139 13.86 5.07 9.67
C ASN A 139 12.54 4.37 9.96
N LYS A 140 12.65 3.12 10.39
CA LYS A 140 11.50 2.31 10.70
C LYS A 140 11.05 2.55 12.14
N ILE A 141 9.81 3.03 12.30
CA ILE A 141 9.20 3.21 13.62
C ILE A 141 8.44 1.97 14.06
N ASN A 142 8.38 1.73 15.36
CA ASN A 142 7.58 0.65 15.91
C ASN A 142 6.10 1.06 15.95
N PRO A 143 5.17 0.17 15.51
CA PRO A 143 3.75 0.43 15.65
C PRO A 143 3.30 0.29 17.14
N PRO A 144 2.14 0.90 17.48
CA PRO A 144 1.38 1.76 16.57
C PRO A 144 2.05 3.12 16.38
N TYR A 145 1.94 3.67 15.15
CA TYR A 145 2.27 5.06 14.92
C TYR A 145 1.43 5.92 15.89
N ASN A 146 2.04 6.96 16.42
CA ASN A 146 1.33 7.86 17.32
C ASN A 146 1.15 9.23 16.64
N GLU A 147 -0.01 9.87 16.82
CA GLU A 147 -0.34 11.16 16.21
C GLU A 147 0.65 12.27 16.59
N LYS A 148 1.28 12.16 17.79
CA LYS A 148 2.32 13.10 18.25
C LYS A 148 3.50 13.19 17.29
N LEU A 149 3.84 12.08 16.58
CA LEU A 149 4.91 12.11 15.59
C LEU A 149 4.56 13.02 14.42
N LEU A 150 3.30 12.99 13.94
CA LEU A 150 2.85 13.90 12.89
C LEU A 150 2.91 15.38 13.31
N ASP A 151 2.58 15.67 14.56
CA ASP A 151 2.56 17.05 15.08
C ASP A 151 3.97 17.61 15.31
N ASN A 152 4.97 16.73 15.45
CA ASN A 152 6.34 17.10 15.83
C ASN A 152 7.38 16.79 14.74
N LEU A 153 6.98 16.59 13.50
CA LEU A 153 7.93 16.42 12.38
C LEU A 153 8.80 17.67 12.24
N GLU A 154 10.13 17.47 12.19
CA GLU A 154 11.11 18.52 11.97
C GLU A 154 11.25 18.87 10.48
N ASN A 155 11.97 19.95 10.16
CA ASN A 155 12.18 20.45 8.80
C ASN A 155 12.76 19.43 7.83
N ASN A 156 13.58 18.53 8.34
CA ASN A 156 14.28 17.49 7.60
C ASN A 156 13.63 16.11 7.78
N GLU A 157 12.34 16.07 8.08
CA GLU A 157 11.61 14.85 8.34
C GLU A 157 10.32 14.76 7.52
N ALA A 158 9.92 13.56 7.18
CA ALA A 158 8.61 13.24 6.62
C ALA A 158 8.16 11.86 7.11
N LEU A 159 6.85 11.64 7.23
CA LEU A 159 6.27 10.39 7.70
C LEU A 159 5.39 9.75 6.64
N LEU A 160 5.72 8.54 6.21
CA LEU A 160 4.90 7.73 5.34
C LEU A 160 3.90 6.92 6.15
N LEU A 161 2.61 7.18 5.96
CA LEU A 161 1.53 6.37 6.49
C LEU A 161 0.76 5.69 5.37
N ILE A 162 0.21 4.50 5.69
CA ILE A 162 -0.61 3.71 4.78
C ILE A 162 -1.96 3.33 5.39
N GLY A 163 -2.88 2.88 4.54
CA GLY A 163 -4.18 2.35 4.94
C GLY A 163 -5.03 3.36 5.70
N ASP A 164 -5.73 2.86 6.70
CA ASP A 164 -6.69 3.66 7.48
C ASP A 164 -6.02 4.78 8.29
N ALA A 165 -4.75 4.63 8.68
CA ALA A 165 -3.99 5.70 9.33
C ALA A 165 -3.78 6.90 8.39
N ALA A 166 -3.44 6.66 7.13
CA ALA A 166 -3.32 7.72 6.13
C ALA A 166 -4.69 8.38 5.87
N LEU A 167 -5.75 7.58 5.70
CA LEU A 167 -7.12 8.07 5.45
C LEU A 167 -7.66 8.93 6.59
N LYS A 168 -7.41 8.57 7.85
CA LYS A 168 -7.82 9.36 9.02
C LYS A 168 -7.15 10.72 9.07
N ASN A 169 -5.93 10.81 8.58
CA ASN A 169 -5.13 12.05 8.58
C ASN A 169 -5.14 12.79 7.22
N ARG A 170 -6.00 12.41 6.27
CA ARG A 170 -6.01 12.93 4.88
C ARG A 170 -6.13 14.47 4.75
N ASN A 171 -6.68 15.14 5.76
CA ASN A 171 -6.82 16.61 5.80
C ASN A 171 -5.51 17.31 6.22
N ARG A 172 -4.50 16.58 6.69
CA ARG A 172 -3.19 17.14 7.01
C ARG A 172 -2.34 17.29 5.75
N LEU A 173 -1.38 18.18 5.81
CA LEU A 173 -0.44 18.44 4.72
C LEU A 173 0.35 17.18 4.38
N SER A 174 0.18 16.70 3.15
CA SER A 174 0.83 15.46 2.70
C SER A 174 0.82 15.35 1.18
N ILE A 175 1.71 14.52 0.65
CA ILE A 175 1.79 14.15 -0.77
C ILE A 175 1.17 12.77 -0.93
N ASP A 176 0.23 12.61 -1.87
CA ASP A 176 -0.31 11.31 -2.27
C ASP A 176 0.71 10.57 -3.14
N LEU A 177 1.20 9.43 -2.67
CA LEU A 177 2.25 8.70 -3.40
C LEU A 177 1.74 8.03 -4.67
N GLY A 178 0.47 7.63 -4.73
CA GLY A 178 -0.13 7.06 -5.95
C GLY A 178 -0.14 8.08 -7.07
N GLN A 179 -0.59 9.32 -6.76
CA GLN A 179 -0.55 10.43 -7.71
C GLN A 179 0.89 10.75 -8.13
N TRP A 180 1.82 10.89 -7.18
CA TRP A 180 3.21 11.24 -7.48
C TRP A 180 3.90 10.19 -8.35
N TYR A 181 3.66 8.91 -8.08
CA TYR A 181 4.16 7.82 -8.90
C TYR A 181 3.59 7.86 -10.33
N ASN A 182 2.27 8.09 -10.44
CA ASN A 182 1.60 8.20 -11.73
C ASN A 182 2.11 9.40 -12.56
N ASP A 183 2.37 10.54 -11.93
CA ASP A 183 2.93 11.72 -12.60
C ASP A 183 4.31 11.48 -13.21
N ILE A 184 5.13 10.62 -12.59
CA ILE A 184 6.47 10.27 -13.05
C ILE A 184 6.44 9.18 -14.13
N PHE A 185 5.67 8.10 -13.90
CA PHE A 185 5.79 6.89 -14.70
C PHE A 185 4.61 6.64 -15.65
N ASN A 186 3.51 7.36 -15.46
CA ASN A 186 2.25 7.22 -16.21
C ASN A 186 1.73 5.76 -16.29
N LEU A 187 1.91 5.02 -15.21
CA LEU A 187 1.46 3.64 -15.05
C LEU A 187 0.81 3.43 -13.68
N PRO A 188 -0.19 2.55 -13.58
CA PRO A 188 -0.78 2.19 -12.30
C PRO A 188 0.23 1.50 -11.39
N PHE A 189 0.05 1.67 -10.09
CA PHE A 189 0.81 0.94 -9.07
C PHE A 189 -0.03 -0.18 -8.45
N VAL A 190 0.53 -1.39 -8.39
CA VAL A 190 -0.08 -2.54 -7.74
C VAL A 190 0.48 -2.69 -6.33
N TYR A 191 -0.35 -2.45 -5.32
CA TYR A 191 0.04 -2.46 -3.91
C TYR A 191 0.04 -3.85 -3.31
N ALA A 192 -0.99 -4.63 -3.61
CA ALA A 192 -1.19 -5.97 -3.05
C ALA A 192 -1.88 -6.91 -4.04
N MET A 193 -1.66 -8.21 -3.83
CA MET A 193 -2.25 -9.28 -4.63
C MET A 193 -2.45 -10.54 -3.78
N TRP A 194 -3.36 -11.41 -4.21
CA TRP A 194 -3.50 -12.72 -3.63
C TRP A 194 -2.36 -13.63 -4.07
N ILE A 195 -1.61 -14.19 -3.12
CA ILE A 195 -0.53 -15.15 -3.39
C ILE A 195 -0.75 -16.46 -2.64
N TYR A 196 -0.22 -17.54 -3.22
CA TYR A 196 -0.32 -18.89 -2.71
C TYR A 196 0.91 -19.70 -3.10
N HIS A 197 1.17 -20.81 -2.41
CA HIS A 197 2.29 -21.70 -2.74
C HIS A 197 2.12 -22.33 -4.12
N GLN A 198 3.20 -22.47 -4.89
CA GLN A 198 3.19 -23.11 -6.20
C GLN A 198 2.74 -24.58 -6.14
N ASN A 199 2.99 -25.25 -5.03
CA ASN A 199 2.73 -26.69 -4.84
C ASN A 199 1.40 -26.96 -4.11
N ILE A 200 0.45 -26.03 -4.12
CA ILE A 200 -0.90 -26.31 -3.60
C ILE A 200 -1.72 -26.97 -4.71
N ASP A 201 -1.97 -28.28 -4.53
CA ASP A 201 -2.80 -29.06 -5.44
C ASP A 201 -4.26 -28.58 -5.43
N LYS A 202 -4.80 -28.32 -6.64
CA LYS A 202 -6.23 -28.30 -7.00
C LYS A 202 -7.16 -27.41 -6.15
N PHE A 203 -6.74 -26.20 -5.78
CA PHE A 203 -7.70 -25.24 -5.26
C PHE A 203 -8.37 -24.48 -6.44
N ASP A 204 -9.68 -24.42 -6.42
CA ASP A 204 -10.42 -23.55 -7.35
C ASP A 204 -10.33 -22.09 -6.88
N TYR A 205 -9.35 -21.38 -7.40
CA TYR A 205 -9.17 -19.94 -7.11
C TYR A 205 -10.25 -19.06 -7.72
N SER A 206 -11.20 -19.60 -8.51
CA SER A 206 -12.31 -18.83 -9.05
C SER A 206 -13.14 -18.20 -7.94
N ILE A 207 -13.20 -18.84 -6.77
CA ILE A 207 -13.89 -18.32 -5.58
C ILE A 207 -13.43 -16.91 -5.17
N LEU A 208 -12.18 -16.54 -5.43
CA LEU A 208 -11.69 -15.17 -5.14
C LEU A 208 -12.39 -14.14 -6.03
N ASN A 209 -12.56 -14.50 -7.30
CA ASN A 209 -13.31 -13.66 -8.25
C ASN A 209 -14.79 -13.60 -7.88
N ASP A 210 -15.40 -14.73 -7.53
CA ASP A 210 -16.81 -14.81 -7.14
C ASP A 210 -17.07 -14.00 -5.86
N ALA A 211 -16.14 -14.04 -4.90
CA ALA A 211 -16.18 -13.24 -3.68
C ALA A 211 -16.13 -11.74 -3.99
N TYR A 212 -15.29 -11.32 -4.91
CA TYR A 212 -15.25 -9.93 -5.37
C TYR A 212 -16.52 -9.52 -6.10
N GLN A 213 -17.05 -10.36 -7.02
CA GLN A 213 -18.30 -10.10 -7.71
C GLN A 213 -19.50 -10.02 -6.72
N TYR A 214 -19.50 -10.85 -5.68
CA TYR A 214 -20.47 -10.73 -4.59
C TYR A 214 -20.39 -9.38 -3.92
N SER A 215 -19.20 -8.91 -3.59
CA SER A 215 -18.98 -7.59 -2.98
C SER A 215 -19.45 -6.44 -3.89
N GLN A 216 -19.26 -6.57 -5.21
CA GLN A 216 -19.79 -5.61 -6.19
C GLN A 216 -21.31 -5.64 -6.27
N LYS A 217 -21.91 -6.83 -6.32
CA LYS A 217 -23.37 -6.99 -6.35
C LYS A 217 -24.05 -6.40 -5.12
N TYR A 218 -23.42 -6.53 -3.94
CA TYR A 218 -23.95 -6.02 -2.66
C TYR A 218 -23.16 -4.81 -2.16
N PHE A 219 -22.69 -3.95 -3.08
CA PHE A 219 -21.76 -2.85 -2.79
C PHE A 219 -22.28 -1.90 -1.71
N GLU A 220 -23.54 -1.48 -1.78
CA GLU A 220 -24.15 -0.59 -0.77
C GLU A 220 -24.18 -1.23 0.63
N THR A 221 -24.53 -2.51 0.72
CA THR A 221 -24.53 -3.24 1.99
C THR A 221 -23.12 -3.41 2.54
N MET A 222 -22.16 -3.71 1.66
CA MET A 222 -20.74 -3.79 2.01
C MET A 222 -20.22 -2.44 2.52
N VAL A 223 -20.56 -1.32 1.88
CA VAL A 223 -20.18 0.04 2.30
C VAL A 223 -20.72 0.35 3.70
N LEU A 224 -22.00 0.01 3.98
CA LEU A 224 -22.57 0.20 5.32
C LEU A 224 -21.87 -0.66 6.39
N SER A 225 -21.50 -1.90 6.04
CA SER A 225 -20.69 -2.76 6.90
C SER A 225 -19.29 -2.18 7.14
N ALA A 226 -18.63 -1.71 6.08
CA ALA A 226 -17.33 -1.06 6.14
C ALA A 226 -17.36 0.20 7.01
N SER A 227 -18.41 1.03 6.90
CA SER A 227 -18.59 2.24 7.72
C SER A 227 -18.64 1.91 9.22
N LYS A 228 -19.40 0.88 9.59
CA LYS A 228 -19.46 0.42 10.99
C LYS A 228 -18.12 -0.11 11.49
N ARG A 229 -17.36 -0.83 10.63
CA ARG A 229 -16.09 -1.46 10.98
C ARG A 229 -14.95 -0.47 11.07
N PHE A 230 -14.71 0.29 9.99
CA PHE A 230 -13.53 1.16 9.84
C PHE A 230 -13.74 2.58 10.37
N LYS A 231 -14.98 2.93 10.76
CA LYS A 231 -15.35 4.23 11.33
C LYS A 231 -15.09 5.41 10.38
N PHE A 232 -15.36 5.20 9.09
CA PHE A 232 -15.43 6.25 8.08
C PHE A 232 -16.89 6.46 7.63
N ASP A 233 -17.16 7.66 7.13
CA ASP A 233 -18.44 7.99 6.52
C ASP A 233 -18.72 7.11 5.29
N ALA A 234 -19.98 6.70 5.09
CA ALA A 234 -20.35 5.79 4.01
C ALA A 234 -20.14 6.40 2.61
N GLU A 235 -20.43 7.69 2.42
CA GLU A 235 -20.22 8.36 1.15
C GLU A 235 -18.73 8.51 0.83
N PHE A 236 -17.90 8.78 1.85
CA PHE A 236 -16.45 8.75 1.69
C PHE A 236 -15.97 7.37 1.25
N ILE A 237 -16.41 6.28 1.91
CA ILE A 237 -16.03 4.91 1.57
C ILE A 237 -16.42 4.61 0.12
N LYS A 238 -17.65 4.93 -0.27
CA LYS A 238 -18.16 4.73 -1.62
C LYS A 238 -17.27 5.41 -2.65
N LYS A 239 -17.00 6.70 -2.47
CA LYS A 239 -16.11 7.48 -3.35
C LYS A 239 -14.70 6.91 -3.40
N TYR A 240 -14.13 6.59 -2.26
CA TYR A 240 -12.78 6.05 -2.15
C TYR A 240 -12.63 4.70 -2.88
N LEU A 241 -13.50 3.73 -2.59
CA LEU A 241 -13.42 2.41 -3.19
C LEU A 241 -13.75 2.40 -4.69
N SER A 242 -14.60 3.33 -5.17
CA SER A 242 -14.98 3.40 -6.59
C SER A 242 -14.02 4.21 -7.45
N ASN A 243 -13.41 5.28 -6.92
CA ASN A 243 -12.66 6.23 -7.72
C ASN A 243 -11.15 6.12 -7.55
N ASN A 244 -10.68 5.70 -6.37
CA ASN A 244 -9.25 5.70 -6.05
C ASN A 244 -8.63 4.31 -6.15
N ILE A 245 -9.42 3.25 -5.97
CA ILE A 245 -8.92 1.87 -5.94
C ILE A 245 -9.45 1.08 -7.13
N SER A 246 -8.58 0.30 -7.74
CA SER A 246 -8.93 -0.65 -8.81
C SER A 246 -8.52 -2.06 -8.41
N TYR A 247 -9.42 -3.02 -8.66
CA TYR A 247 -9.24 -4.39 -8.20
C TYR A 247 -8.93 -5.39 -9.32
N ASN A 248 -9.37 -5.12 -10.54
CA ASN A 248 -9.13 -6.02 -11.66
C ASN A 248 -7.66 -5.92 -12.12
N MET A 249 -6.96 -7.04 -12.21
CA MET A 249 -5.64 -7.12 -12.80
C MET A 249 -5.77 -7.18 -14.34
N ASP A 250 -5.20 -6.22 -15.03
CA ASP A 250 -5.15 -6.12 -16.49
C ASP A 250 -3.70 -5.94 -16.96
N ASN A 251 -3.50 -5.90 -18.29
CA ASN A 251 -2.16 -5.75 -18.88
C ASN A 251 -1.47 -4.45 -18.47
N THR A 252 -2.21 -3.35 -18.30
CA THR A 252 -1.64 -2.07 -17.88
C THR A 252 -1.08 -2.16 -16.45
N LYS A 253 -1.81 -2.83 -15.55
CA LYS A 253 -1.36 -3.08 -14.18
C LYS A 253 -0.19 -4.07 -14.11
N LEU A 254 -0.18 -5.09 -14.97
CA LEU A 254 0.97 -5.98 -15.10
C LEU A 254 2.22 -5.23 -15.58
N ASN A 255 2.07 -4.30 -16.53
CA ASN A 255 3.17 -3.42 -16.95
C ASN A 255 3.67 -2.53 -15.81
N GLY A 256 2.76 -1.93 -15.03
CA GLY A 256 3.10 -1.15 -13.84
C GLY A 256 3.83 -1.97 -12.79
N LEU A 257 3.37 -3.20 -12.55
CA LEU A 257 4.00 -4.15 -11.63
C LEU A 257 5.42 -4.53 -12.09
N ASN A 258 5.61 -4.82 -13.36
CA ASN A 258 6.92 -5.14 -13.93
C ASN A 258 7.88 -3.94 -13.86
N LEU A 259 7.39 -2.72 -14.14
CA LEU A 259 8.18 -1.51 -13.95
C LEU A 259 8.62 -1.35 -12.49
N PHE A 260 7.70 -1.54 -11.55
CA PHE A 260 8.02 -1.48 -10.11
C PHE A 260 9.12 -2.45 -9.72
N PHE A 261 9.03 -3.70 -10.15
CA PHE A 261 10.05 -4.72 -9.87
C PHE A 261 11.40 -4.39 -10.50
N THR A 262 11.41 -3.93 -11.75
CA THR A 262 12.64 -3.49 -12.43
C THR A 262 13.30 -2.32 -11.70
N LYS A 263 12.50 -1.30 -11.28
CA LYS A 263 13.01 -0.16 -10.53
C LYS A 263 13.53 -0.57 -9.15
N TYR A 264 12.85 -1.49 -8.48
CA TYR A 264 13.30 -2.04 -7.19
C TYR A 264 14.66 -2.72 -7.31
N GLU A 265 14.88 -3.58 -8.31
CA GLU A 265 16.18 -4.23 -8.53
C GLU A 265 17.34 -3.22 -8.65
N ASN A 266 17.07 -2.07 -9.29
CA ASN A 266 18.08 -1.02 -9.48
C ASN A 266 18.42 -0.25 -8.20
N ILE A 267 17.58 -0.32 -7.16
CA ILE A 267 17.75 0.47 -5.94
C ILE A 267 17.87 -0.34 -4.65
N LYS A 268 17.63 -1.66 -4.66
CA LYS A 268 17.51 -2.49 -3.44
C LYS A 268 18.71 -2.40 -2.49
N ASP A 269 19.90 -2.11 -3.03
CA ASP A 269 21.14 -2.01 -2.26
C ASP A 269 21.55 -0.55 -1.97
N LYS A 270 20.74 0.44 -2.42
CA LYS A 270 21.09 1.87 -2.29
C LYS A 270 20.66 2.49 -0.95
N PHE A 271 19.59 1.99 -0.34
CA PHE A 271 19.00 2.62 0.83
C PHE A 271 19.31 1.85 2.11
N ILE A 272 19.77 2.57 3.12
CA ILE A 272 19.99 2.05 4.47
C ILE A 272 18.69 2.22 5.25
N ILE A 273 18.07 1.09 5.63
CA ILE A 273 16.92 1.08 6.53
C ILE A 273 17.47 0.93 7.95
N THR A 274 17.32 1.96 8.76
CA THR A 274 17.65 1.91 10.19
C THR A 274 16.45 1.35 10.96
N LYS A 275 16.75 0.55 12.01
CA LYS A 275 15.72 -0.09 12.87
C LYS A 275 15.42 0.80 14.06
#